data_2b1deb399ff7dd4836ff131164120df1
#
_entry.id   2b1deb399ff7dd4836ff131164120df1
#
_cell.length_a   1.000
_cell.length_b   1.000
_cell.length_c   1.000
_cell.angle_alpha   90.00
_cell.angle_beta   90.00
_cell.angle_gamma   90.00
#
_symmetry.space_group_name_H-M   'P 1'
#
loop_
_entity.id
_entity.type
_entity.pdbx_description
1 polymer ?
#
loop_
_entity_poly.entity_id
_entity_poly.type
_entity_poly.pdbx_seq_one_letter_code
_entity_poly.pdbx_strand_id
1 'polypeptide(L)'
;MHNPELSEQEQIRRSSLEEIKNLGINPYPPETYEISHSSLEIKEIFEKDENALQDVSLAGRIMSRRIMGKASFAEIQDSAGRIQLYLNRDEICPGEDKTLYNTVFKKLLDIGDIIGIKGFVFRTQVGELSVHVKELYILSKSIRPLPIVKEAEGKVYDAVTDPEFRYRQRYVDLIVNPASRELFRKRTQVYTTLRNLFNDRGYLEVETPVLQPIPGGAAARPFITHHNSLDIPLYLRIANELYLKRLIVGGYDGVYEFSKDFRNEGMDRTHNPEFTVMEIYVAYKDYKWMMDFTEEMIEKVALDLHGSTRLMVGDQEIDFKRPFKRITMNDAIKESTGYDIEGLDEAGLRKVANDLNVELDDSMGKGKIIDEIFGEKAEAQMIQPTFIIDYPVEMSPLCKKHRDNPELTERFELMVNGKELCNAYTELNDPIDQLSRFQEQMKLSEKGDDEAMFIDMDFVRALEYGMPPTSGMGLGMDRLVMLMTNQTSIQEVLVFPQMRTEVASSTQESVHSAQEEDVELTDEEVVLNILRENSPMDLNDLKAQAGLSNKKWDKAIKGLTK
;
A
#
# COMPACT_ATOMS: atom_id res chain seq x y z
N MET A 1 8.28 26.78 20.02
CA MET A 1 7.38 26.40 18.92
C MET A 1 7.44 27.50 17.89
N HIS A 2 8.16 27.31 16.80
CA HIS A 2 8.13 28.23 15.67
C HIS A 2 6.79 28.03 14.96
N ASN A 3 5.90 28.99 15.09
CA ASN A 3 4.68 29.02 14.28
C ASN A 3 5.14 29.38 12.86
N PRO A 4 4.97 28.52 11.83
CA PRO A 4 5.26 28.93 10.47
C PRO A 4 4.37 30.14 10.17
N GLU A 5 4.95 31.19 9.58
CA GLU A 5 4.18 32.39 9.22
C GLU A 5 3.00 31.95 8.37
N LEU A 6 1.78 32.21 8.89
CA LEU A 6 0.55 31.89 8.19
C LEU A 6 0.47 32.75 6.92
N SER A 7 0.10 32.12 5.81
CA SER A 7 -0.17 32.87 4.58
C SER A 7 -1.30 33.89 4.81
N GLU A 8 -1.33 34.95 4.02
CA GLU A 8 -2.39 35.96 4.08
C GLU A 8 -3.80 35.32 4.02
N GLN A 9 -3.99 34.33 3.17
CA GLN A 9 -5.27 33.59 3.06
C GLN A 9 -5.62 32.83 4.34
N GLU A 10 -4.65 32.21 5.00
CA GLU A 10 -4.88 31.51 6.28
C GLU A 10 -5.22 32.50 7.39
N GLN A 11 -4.61 33.69 7.41
CA GLN A 11 -4.94 34.75 8.38
C GLN A 11 -6.37 35.28 8.18
N ILE A 12 -6.77 35.56 6.92
CA ILE A 12 -8.13 36.00 6.58
C ILE A 12 -9.16 34.95 7.02
N ARG A 13 -8.93 33.68 6.73
CA ARG A 13 -9.86 32.59 7.09
C ARG A 13 -10.01 32.42 8.61
N ARG A 14 -8.93 32.61 9.37
CA ARG A 14 -8.95 32.62 10.83
C ARG A 14 -9.72 33.83 11.38
N SER A 15 -9.58 34.99 10.77
CA SER A 15 -10.39 36.16 11.10
C SER A 15 -11.88 35.92 10.82
N SER A 16 -12.22 35.36 9.66
CA SER A 16 -13.59 34.96 9.30
C SER A 16 -14.18 33.95 10.29
N LEU A 17 -13.36 32.99 10.77
CA LEU A 17 -13.77 32.04 11.80
C LEU A 17 -14.18 32.75 13.10
N GLU A 18 -13.39 33.69 13.57
CA GLU A 18 -13.71 34.46 14.80
C GLU A 18 -14.93 35.36 14.60
N GLU A 19 -15.11 35.97 13.44
CA GLU A 19 -16.32 36.75 13.13
C GLU A 19 -17.57 35.87 13.13
N ILE A 20 -17.54 34.65 12.59
CA ILE A 20 -18.65 33.68 12.65
C ILE A 20 -19.02 33.37 14.11
N LYS A 21 -18.03 33.12 14.96
CA LYS A 21 -18.26 32.88 16.40
C LYS A 21 -18.87 34.11 17.09
N ASN A 22 -18.39 35.32 16.78
CA ASN A 22 -18.91 36.57 17.33
C ASN A 22 -20.36 36.84 16.93
N LEU A 23 -20.83 36.28 15.80
CA LEU A 23 -22.24 36.31 15.40
C LEU A 23 -23.08 35.26 16.15
N GLY A 24 -22.52 34.50 17.09
CA GLY A 24 -23.19 33.45 17.84
C GLY A 24 -23.42 32.15 17.06
N ILE A 25 -22.76 32.00 15.91
CA ILE A 25 -22.85 30.81 15.07
C ILE A 25 -21.71 29.85 15.42
N ASN A 26 -22.02 28.59 15.75
CA ASN A 26 -21.01 27.58 15.93
C ASN A 26 -20.48 27.10 14.56
N PRO A 27 -19.18 27.36 14.20
CA PRO A 27 -18.64 26.94 12.92
C PRO A 27 -18.26 25.45 12.86
N TYR A 28 -18.41 24.72 13.97
CA TYR A 28 -18.14 23.28 14.11
C TYR A 28 -19.22 22.63 15.00
N PRO A 29 -20.49 22.61 14.55
CA PRO A 29 -21.58 22.06 15.35
C PRO A 29 -21.38 20.55 15.58
N PRO A 30 -21.66 20.05 16.81
CA PRO A 30 -21.55 18.63 17.11
C PRO A 30 -22.82 17.84 16.73
N GLU A 31 -23.89 18.54 16.35
CA GLU A 31 -25.18 17.95 16.05
C GLU A 31 -25.13 17.16 14.75
N THR A 32 -25.90 16.08 14.69
CA THR A 32 -26.12 15.31 13.46
C THR A 32 -26.83 16.17 12.41
N TYR A 33 -26.33 16.16 11.19
CA TYR A 33 -26.98 16.73 10.03
C TYR A 33 -27.55 15.61 9.16
N GLU A 34 -28.86 15.56 9.01
CA GLU A 34 -29.54 14.53 8.22
C GLU A 34 -29.46 14.85 6.73
N ILE A 35 -28.94 13.91 5.94
CA ILE A 35 -28.86 13.98 4.48
C ILE A 35 -29.93 13.06 3.92
N SER A 36 -30.78 13.60 3.05
CA SER A 36 -31.85 12.82 2.40
C SER A 36 -31.36 12.15 1.11
N HIS A 37 -30.50 12.82 0.35
CA HIS A 37 -30.00 12.36 -0.95
C HIS A 37 -28.56 12.80 -1.19
N SER A 38 -27.80 12.01 -1.94
CA SER A 38 -26.53 12.43 -2.52
C SER A 38 -26.72 13.22 -3.81
N SER A 39 -25.66 13.92 -4.23
CA SER A 39 -25.67 14.65 -5.51
C SER A 39 -25.93 13.77 -6.73
N LEU A 40 -25.50 12.52 -6.70
CA LEU A 40 -25.73 11.54 -7.77
C LEU A 40 -27.17 11.05 -7.78
N GLU A 41 -27.72 10.65 -6.64
CA GLU A 41 -29.11 10.22 -6.51
C GLU A 41 -30.08 11.31 -6.96
N ILE A 42 -29.80 12.58 -6.63
CA ILE A 42 -30.60 13.70 -7.12
C ILE A 42 -30.63 13.75 -8.65
N LYS A 43 -29.48 13.59 -9.32
CA LYS A 43 -29.41 13.59 -10.77
C LYS A 43 -30.23 12.45 -11.37
N GLU A 44 -30.06 11.25 -10.84
CA GLU A 44 -30.77 10.06 -11.31
C GLU A 44 -32.27 10.10 -11.10
N ILE A 45 -32.74 10.62 -9.95
CA ILE A 45 -34.17 10.73 -9.64
C ILE A 45 -34.80 11.82 -10.48
N PHE A 46 -34.14 12.98 -10.59
CA PHE A 46 -34.68 14.12 -11.32
C PHE A 46 -34.83 13.87 -12.83
N GLU A 47 -33.92 13.06 -13.41
CA GLU A 47 -34.06 12.64 -14.80
C GLU A 47 -35.27 11.74 -15.05
N LYS A 48 -35.75 11.03 -14.04
CA LYS A 48 -36.93 10.16 -14.11
C LYS A 48 -38.23 10.92 -13.82
N ASP A 49 -38.18 11.84 -12.84
CA ASP A 49 -39.30 12.65 -12.41
C ASP A 49 -38.83 14.01 -11.87
N GLU A 50 -39.03 15.05 -12.65
CA GLU A 50 -38.61 16.41 -12.29
C GLU A 50 -39.37 16.99 -11.07
N ASN A 51 -40.47 16.38 -10.67
CA ASN A 51 -41.30 16.83 -9.53
C ASN A 51 -41.02 16.06 -8.23
N ALA A 52 -40.23 15.01 -8.27
CA ALA A 52 -40.03 14.12 -7.11
C ALA A 52 -39.24 14.78 -5.95
N LEU A 53 -38.40 15.77 -6.24
CA LEU A 53 -37.42 16.32 -5.31
C LEU A 53 -37.79 17.72 -4.81
N GLN A 54 -38.96 17.85 -4.16
CA GLN A 54 -39.48 19.11 -3.65
C GLN A 54 -38.98 19.45 -2.23
N ASP A 55 -38.40 18.46 -1.52
CA ASP A 55 -37.75 18.65 -0.22
C ASP A 55 -36.53 17.75 -0.14
N VAL A 56 -35.35 18.37 -0.24
CA VAL A 56 -34.06 17.66 -0.18
C VAL A 56 -33.15 18.32 0.84
N SER A 57 -32.36 17.49 1.53
CA SER A 57 -31.33 17.90 2.46
C SER A 57 -30.00 17.29 2.01
N LEU A 58 -28.99 18.15 1.78
CA LEU A 58 -27.65 17.76 1.35
C LEU A 58 -26.60 18.42 2.23
N ALA A 59 -25.43 17.78 2.28
CA ALA A 59 -24.23 18.39 2.83
C ALA A 59 -23.06 18.18 1.86
N GLY A 60 -22.17 19.16 1.79
CA GLY A 60 -21.00 19.07 0.93
C GLY A 60 -20.02 20.22 1.11
N ARG A 61 -18.86 20.05 0.51
CA ARG A 61 -17.79 21.05 0.51
C ARG A 61 -18.02 22.06 -0.60
N ILE A 62 -17.94 23.35 -0.30
CA ILE A 62 -17.99 24.43 -1.30
C ILE A 62 -16.76 24.32 -2.20
N MET A 63 -16.97 24.09 -3.49
CA MET A 63 -15.89 24.00 -4.48
C MET A 63 -15.79 25.23 -5.36
N SER A 64 -16.91 25.91 -5.59
CA SER A 64 -16.94 27.20 -6.27
C SER A 64 -18.11 28.07 -5.76
N ARG A 65 -18.00 29.37 -5.94
CA ARG A 65 -19.13 30.27 -5.69
C ARG A 65 -19.04 31.53 -6.57
N ARG A 66 -20.21 32.00 -6.98
CA ARG A 66 -20.36 33.22 -7.78
C ARG A 66 -21.45 34.11 -7.16
N ILE A 67 -21.02 35.23 -6.63
CA ILE A 67 -21.90 36.19 -5.95
C ILE A 67 -22.48 37.18 -6.99
N MET A 68 -23.80 37.28 -7.06
CA MET A 68 -24.54 38.13 -8.03
C MET A 68 -25.62 38.94 -7.31
N GLY A 69 -25.21 39.87 -6.42
CA GLY A 69 -26.14 40.74 -5.71
C GLY A 69 -27.03 40.02 -4.69
N LYS A 70 -28.34 39.91 -4.96
CA LYS A 70 -29.33 39.24 -4.10
C LYS A 70 -29.43 37.73 -4.36
N ALA A 71 -28.90 37.27 -5.50
CA ALA A 71 -28.85 35.87 -5.87
C ALA A 71 -27.37 35.47 -6.01
N SER A 72 -27.08 34.20 -5.76
CA SER A 72 -25.73 33.62 -5.89
C SER A 72 -25.84 32.19 -6.33
N PHE A 73 -24.76 31.71 -6.93
CA PHE A 73 -24.55 30.30 -7.19
C PHE A 73 -23.34 29.81 -6.42
N ALA A 74 -23.43 28.59 -5.94
CA ALA A 74 -22.30 27.84 -5.40
C ALA A 74 -22.33 26.42 -5.95
N GLU A 75 -21.23 25.72 -5.92
CA GLU A 75 -21.15 24.30 -6.20
C GLU A 75 -20.66 23.59 -4.95
N ILE A 76 -21.38 22.57 -4.49
CA ILE A 76 -20.90 21.69 -3.42
C ILE A 76 -20.50 20.33 -3.97
N GLN A 77 -19.51 19.74 -3.30
CA GLN A 77 -19.04 18.39 -3.54
C GLN A 77 -19.31 17.52 -2.34
N ASP A 78 -20.04 16.42 -2.55
CA ASP A 78 -20.22 15.34 -1.58
C ASP A 78 -19.36 14.11 -1.91
N SER A 79 -19.68 12.96 -1.31
CA SER A 79 -18.98 11.70 -1.60
C SER A 79 -19.29 11.14 -2.99
N ALA A 80 -20.42 11.47 -3.58
CA ALA A 80 -20.90 10.93 -4.85
C ALA A 80 -20.59 11.82 -6.06
N GLY A 81 -20.49 13.15 -5.86
CA GLY A 81 -20.22 14.06 -6.96
C GLY A 81 -20.33 15.54 -6.59
N ARG A 82 -20.77 16.34 -7.57
CA ARG A 82 -20.97 17.77 -7.41
C ARG A 82 -22.37 18.17 -7.87
N ILE A 83 -22.93 19.19 -7.22
CA ILE A 83 -24.22 19.78 -7.59
C ILE A 83 -24.20 21.28 -7.37
N GLN A 84 -24.84 22.02 -8.28
CA GLN A 84 -24.99 23.46 -8.20
C GLN A 84 -26.08 23.81 -7.19
N LEU A 85 -25.85 24.86 -6.42
CA LEU A 85 -26.78 25.51 -5.52
C LEU A 85 -27.17 26.87 -6.06
N TYR A 86 -28.44 27.21 -6.00
CA TYR A 86 -28.96 28.55 -6.18
C TYR A 86 -29.39 29.11 -4.83
N LEU A 87 -28.80 30.23 -4.42
CA LEU A 87 -29.08 30.88 -3.14
C LEU A 87 -29.69 32.26 -3.38
N ASN A 88 -30.94 32.44 -2.93
CA ASN A 88 -31.62 33.73 -2.95
C ASN A 88 -31.63 34.32 -1.53
N ARG A 89 -31.13 35.56 -1.39
CA ARG A 89 -31.02 36.24 -0.10
C ARG A 89 -32.35 36.28 0.66
N ASP A 90 -33.41 36.65 -0.05
CA ASP A 90 -34.72 36.90 0.57
C ASP A 90 -35.46 35.59 0.91
N GLU A 91 -35.02 34.48 0.33
CA GLU A 91 -35.58 33.16 0.65
C GLU A 91 -34.84 32.47 1.81
N ILE A 92 -33.49 32.52 1.82
CA ILE A 92 -32.74 31.94 2.96
C ILE A 92 -32.79 32.83 4.21
N CYS A 93 -33.17 34.10 4.04
CA CYS A 93 -33.36 35.05 5.11
C CYS A 93 -34.74 35.74 4.93
N PRO A 94 -35.86 35.11 5.25
CA PRO A 94 -37.20 35.66 4.99
C PRO A 94 -37.53 36.89 5.85
N GLY A 95 -36.90 37.07 7.01
CA GLY A 95 -37.06 38.22 7.88
C GLY A 95 -36.27 39.47 7.46
N GLU A 96 -36.24 40.47 8.34
CA GLU A 96 -35.46 41.71 8.13
C GLU A 96 -33.96 41.46 8.25
N ASP A 97 -33.54 40.52 9.11
CA ASP A 97 -32.15 40.15 9.27
C ASP A 97 -31.62 39.36 8.05
N LYS A 98 -30.68 39.94 7.36
CA LYS A 98 -30.01 39.34 6.18
C LYS A 98 -28.57 38.94 6.47
N THR A 99 -28.19 38.80 7.73
CA THR A 99 -26.80 38.53 8.16
C THR A 99 -26.30 37.20 7.60
N LEU A 100 -27.11 36.13 7.62
CA LEU A 100 -26.73 34.82 7.10
C LEU A 100 -26.31 34.88 5.61
N TYR A 101 -27.01 35.66 4.79
CA TYR A 101 -26.61 35.80 3.39
C TYR A 101 -25.55 36.90 3.19
N ASN A 102 -25.78 38.14 3.68
CA ASN A 102 -24.93 39.28 3.35
C ASN A 102 -23.55 39.24 4.00
N THR A 103 -23.47 38.66 5.19
CA THR A 103 -22.21 38.56 5.96
C THR A 103 -21.67 37.15 5.92
N VAL A 104 -22.38 36.17 6.41
CA VAL A 104 -21.87 34.82 6.53
C VAL A 104 -21.58 34.21 5.16
N PHE A 105 -22.58 34.00 4.31
CA PHE A 105 -22.38 33.36 3.02
C PHE A 105 -21.48 34.18 2.08
N LYS A 106 -21.69 35.48 1.99
CA LYS A 106 -20.94 36.31 1.00
C LYS A 106 -19.53 36.66 1.41
N LYS A 107 -19.25 36.83 2.71
CA LYS A 107 -17.96 37.37 3.18
C LYS A 107 -17.15 36.39 4.02
N LEU A 108 -17.78 35.58 4.85
CA LEU A 108 -17.11 34.75 5.84
C LEU A 108 -16.95 33.29 5.45
N LEU A 109 -17.83 32.76 4.58
CA LEU A 109 -17.64 31.44 4.01
C LEU A 109 -16.66 31.48 2.84
N ASP A 110 -15.85 30.44 2.71
CA ASP A 110 -14.83 30.28 1.71
C ASP A 110 -14.97 28.98 0.91
N ILE A 111 -14.29 28.89 -0.21
CA ILE A 111 -14.07 27.62 -0.91
C ILE A 111 -13.33 26.66 0.04
N GLY A 112 -13.86 25.47 0.21
CA GLY A 112 -13.37 24.47 1.17
C GLY A 112 -14.22 24.31 2.41
N ASP A 113 -15.09 25.27 2.76
CA ASP A 113 -16.03 25.12 3.87
C ASP A 113 -17.06 24.01 3.58
N ILE A 114 -17.50 23.32 4.62
CA ILE A 114 -18.56 22.32 4.51
C ILE A 114 -19.85 22.93 5.01
N ILE A 115 -20.88 22.85 4.18
CA ILE A 115 -22.20 23.38 4.46
C ILE A 115 -23.27 22.30 4.33
N GLY A 116 -24.35 22.45 5.09
CA GLY A 116 -25.61 21.75 4.90
C GLY A 116 -26.65 22.69 4.29
N ILE A 117 -27.49 22.17 3.42
CA ILE A 117 -28.58 22.92 2.79
C ILE A 117 -29.85 22.09 2.76
N LYS A 118 -30.98 22.79 2.88
CA LYS A 118 -32.30 22.22 2.54
C LYS A 118 -32.96 23.03 1.45
N GLY A 119 -33.74 22.38 0.59
CA GLY A 119 -34.41 23.06 -0.51
C GLY A 119 -35.08 22.08 -1.47
N PHE A 120 -35.26 22.51 -2.71
CA PHE A 120 -35.86 21.69 -3.77
C PHE A 120 -35.01 21.74 -5.04
N VAL A 121 -35.14 20.72 -5.87
CA VAL A 121 -34.35 20.59 -7.11
C VAL A 121 -35.11 21.23 -8.28
N PHE A 122 -34.39 21.92 -9.15
CA PHE A 122 -34.95 22.56 -10.34
C PHE A 122 -33.89 22.69 -11.44
N ARG A 123 -34.33 23.00 -12.66
CA ARG A 123 -33.43 23.43 -13.74
C ARG A 123 -33.38 24.94 -13.83
N THR A 124 -32.19 25.51 -13.93
CA THR A 124 -31.99 26.94 -14.22
C THR A 124 -32.46 27.27 -15.66
N GLN A 125 -32.59 28.55 -15.98
CA GLN A 125 -32.94 29.02 -17.34
C GLN A 125 -31.95 28.54 -18.42
N VAL A 126 -30.72 28.28 -18.03
CA VAL A 126 -29.66 27.75 -18.95
C VAL A 126 -29.61 26.21 -18.95
N GLY A 127 -30.55 25.54 -18.25
CA GLY A 127 -30.65 24.08 -18.24
C GLY A 127 -29.83 23.37 -17.16
N GLU A 128 -29.07 24.08 -16.32
CA GLU A 128 -28.25 23.45 -15.27
C GLU A 128 -29.11 22.94 -14.10
N LEU A 129 -28.90 21.69 -13.71
CA LEU A 129 -29.57 21.08 -12.56
C LEU A 129 -29.03 21.68 -11.26
N SER A 130 -29.92 22.20 -10.43
CA SER A 130 -29.52 22.97 -9.24
C SER A 130 -30.47 22.70 -8.09
N VAL A 131 -29.98 22.87 -6.87
CA VAL A 131 -30.80 22.90 -5.66
C VAL A 131 -31.12 24.36 -5.33
N HIS A 132 -32.40 24.69 -5.25
CA HIS A 132 -32.89 25.97 -4.78
C HIS A 132 -32.88 25.96 -3.26
N VAL A 133 -31.95 26.67 -2.64
CA VAL A 133 -31.69 26.61 -1.21
C VAL A 133 -32.73 27.44 -0.43
N LYS A 134 -33.34 26.83 0.56
CA LYS A 134 -34.26 27.46 1.54
C LYS A 134 -33.57 27.68 2.89
N GLU A 135 -32.75 26.73 3.31
CA GLU A 135 -32.00 26.78 4.57
C GLU A 135 -30.52 26.51 4.34
N LEU A 136 -29.67 27.23 5.05
CA LEU A 136 -28.22 27.11 4.98
C LEU A 136 -27.63 26.95 6.37
N TYR A 137 -26.75 25.95 6.55
CA TYR A 137 -26.08 25.61 7.79
C TYR A 137 -24.58 25.54 7.56
N ILE A 138 -23.78 26.05 8.51
CA ILE A 138 -22.33 25.81 8.54
C ILE A 138 -22.09 24.50 9.29
N LEU A 139 -21.39 23.56 8.67
CA LEU A 139 -21.03 22.28 9.28
C LEU A 139 -19.55 22.20 9.64
N SER A 140 -18.68 22.85 8.85
CA SER A 140 -17.26 22.95 9.18
C SER A 140 -16.59 24.10 8.43
N LYS A 141 -15.94 24.99 9.13
CA LYS A 141 -15.13 26.07 8.57
C LYS A 141 -13.72 25.58 8.21
N SER A 142 -13.33 25.76 6.96
CA SER A 142 -11.97 25.48 6.49
C SER A 142 -11.06 26.69 6.74
N ILE A 143 -9.98 26.51 7.47
CA ILE A 143 -9.00 27.55 7.79
C ILE A 143 -7.72 27.49 6.93
N ARG A 144 -7.65 26.52 5.98
CA ARG A 144 -6.62 26.45 4.95
C ARG A 144 -7.24 26.54 3.56
N PRO A 145 -6.66 27.30 2.64
CA PRO A 145 -7.13 27.36 1.25
C PRO A 145 -6.89 26.02 0.57
N LEU A 146 -7.86 25.58 -0.25
CA LEU A 146 -7.64 24.49 -1.18
C LEU A 146 -6.86 25.01 -2.40
N PRO A 147 -5.97 24.20 -3.00
CA PRO A 147 -5.42 24.50 -4.32
C PRO A 147 -6.58 24.55 -5.32
N ILE A 148 -6.76 25.68 -5.99
CA ILE A 148 -7.86 25.88 -6.93
C ILE A 148 -7.37 25.46 -8.30
N VAL A 149 -7.93 24.38 -8.80
CA VAL A 149 -7.77 23.97 -10.20
C VAL A 149 -8.60 24.92 -11.06
N LYS A 150 -7.97 25.66 -11.95
CA LYS A 150 -8.64 26.54 -12.91
C LYS A 150 -8.71 25.83 -14.26
N GLU A 151 -9.87 25.80 -14.84
CA GLU A 151 -10.07 25.33 -16.19
C GLU A 151 -10.40 26.55 -17.08
N ALA A 152 -9.56 26.80 -18.07
CA ALA A 152 -9.78 27.86 -19.05
C ALA A 152 -9.39 27.37 -20.45
N GLU A 153 -10.25 27.61 -21.43
CA GLU A 153 -10.03 27.23 -22.84
C GLU A 153 -9.68 25.73 -23.04
N GLY A 154 -10.27 24.83 -22.23
CA GLY A 154 -9.99 23.39 -22.28
C GLY A 154 -8.62 22.98 -21.72
N LYS A 155 -7.92 23.90 -21.05
CA LYS A 155 -6.67 23.60 -20.34
C LYS A 155 -6.89 23.74 -18.83
N VAL A 156 -6.33 22.78 -18.11
CA VAL A 156 -6.34 22.77 -16.65
C VAL A 156 -5.09 23.46 -16.15
N TYR A 157 -5.27 24.51 -15.35
CA TYR A 157 -4.20 25.27 -14.71
C TYR A 157 -4.24 25.01 -13.21
N ASP A 158 -3.06 25.07 -12.56
CA ASP A 158 -2.93 24.86 -11.11
C ASP A 158 -3.45 23.48 -10.65
N ALA A 159 -3.46 22.47 -11.54
CA ALA A 159 -3.76 21.11 -11.14
C ALA A 159 -2.72 20.62 -10.13
N VAL A 160 -3.20 19.95 -9.07
CA VAL A 160 -2.32 19.28 -8.10
C VAL A 160 -1.78 18.00 -8.76
N THR A 161 -0.69 18.16 -9.51
CA THR A 161 -0.05 17.08 -10.28
C THR A 161 1.25 16.58 -9.65
N ASP A 162 1.85 17.35 -8.75
CA ASP A 162 3.06 16.94 -8.04
C ASP A 162 2.79 15.68 -7.19
N PRO A 163 3.42 14.53 -7.52
CA PRO A 163 3.17 13.28 -6.80
C PRO A 163 3.52 13.37 -5.33
N GLU A 164 4.61 14.06 -4.96
CA GLU A 164 5.04 14.17 -3.57
C GLU A 164 4.00 14.91 -2.73
N PHE A 165 3.52 16.05 -3.21
CA PHE A 165 2.42 16.77 -2.56
C PHE A 165 1.16 15.89 -2.43
N ARG A 166 0.75 15.20 -3.51
CA ARG A 166 -0.43 14.34 -3.53
C ARG A 166 -0.34 13.19 -2.52
N TYR A 167 0.82 12.60 -2.38
CA TYR A 167 1.01 11.47 -1.45
C TYR A 167 1.07 11.95 0.01
N ARG A 168 1.76 13.05 0.30
CA ARG A 168 1.85 13.62 1.65
C ARG A 168 0.54 14.24 2.12
N GLN A 169 -0.19 14.89 1.23
CA GLN A 169 -1.48 15.51 1.52
C GLN A 169 -2.62 14.81 0.77
N ARG A 170 -2.70 13.50 0.90
CA ARG A 170 -3.70 12.67 0.21
C ARG A 170 -5.14 13.15 0.46
N TYR A 171 -5.42 13.69 1.65
CA TYR A 171 -6.72 14.29 1.95
C TYR A 171 -7.03 15.50 1.07
N VAL A 172 -6.05 16.29 0.65
CA VAL A 172 -6.23 17.37 -0.32
C VAL A 172 -6.41 16.80 -1.73
N ASP A 173 -5.54 15.86 -2.13
CA ASP A 173 -5.65 15.14 -3.39
C ASP A 173 -7.05 14.54 -3.61
N LEU A 174 -7.61 13.86 -2.60
CA LEU A 174 -8.97 13.31 -2.64
C LEU A 174 -10.06 14.37 -2.74
N ILE A 175 -9.83 15.61 -2.28
CA ILE A 175 -10.79 16.71 -2.43
C ILE A 175 -10.78 17.24 -3.87
N VAL A 176 -9.59 17.45 -4.45
CA VAL A 176 -9.44 18.20 -5.71
C VAL A 176 -9.33 17.33 -6.95
N ASN A 177 -8.92 16.07 -6.82
CA ASN A 177 -8.74 15.12 -7.91
C ASN A 177 -9.80 14.00 -7.87
N PRO A 178 -10.88 14.09 -8.65
CA PRO A 178 -11.90 13.03 -8.70
C PRO A 178 -11.33 11.65 -9.11
N ALA A 179 -10.32 11.64 -9.98
CA ALA A 179 -9.67 10.40 -10.43
C ALA A 179 -9.02 9.63 -9.26
N SER A 180 -8.42 10.32 -8.28
CA SER A 180 -7.86 9.68 -7.08
C SER A 180 -8.94 9.01 -6.24
N ARG A 181 -10.12 9.62 -6.09
CA ARG A 181 -11.25 9.00 -5.39
C ARG A 181 -11.77 7.76 -6.11
N GLU A 182 -11.87 7.84 -7.44
CA GLU A 182 -12.33 6.72 -8.26
C GLU A 182 -11.35 5.54 -8.21
N LEU A 183 -10.06 5.81 -8.20
CA LEU A 183 -9.03 4.79 -8.04
C LEU A 183 -9.23 3.98 -6.76
N PHE A 184 -9.44 4.65 -5.61
CA PHE A 184 -9.64 3.94 -4.34
C PHE A 184 -10.98 3.20 -4.26
N ARG A 185 -12.03 3.67 -4.96
CA ARG A 185 -13.28 2.91 -5.13
C ARG A 185 -13.02 1.62 -5.90
N LYS A 186 -12.29 1.71 -7.03
CA LYS A 186 -11.90 0.53 -7.81
C LYS A 186 -11.03 -0.44 -6.99
N ARG A 187 -10.09 0.08 -6.20
CA ARG A 187 -9.32 -0.74 -5.26
C ARG A 187 -10.25 -1.55 -4.34
N THR A 188 -11.21 -0.89 -3.70
CA THR A 188 -12.21 -1.56 -2.84
C THR A 188 -13.01 -2.60 -3.61
N GLN A 189 -13.38 -2.31 -4.86
CA GLN A 189 -14.13 -3.24 -5.71
C GLN A 189 -13.32 -4.50 -6.03
N VAL A 190 -12.00 -4.39 -6.30
CA VAL A 190 -11.10 -5.55 -6.48
C VAL A 190 -11.19 -6.48 -5.27
N TYR A 191 -11.03 -5.92 -4.05
CA TYR A 191 -11.13 -6.72 -2.81
C TYR A 191 -12.50 -7.38 -2.66
N THR A 192 -13.57 -6.63 -2.94
CA THR A 192 -14.94 -7.16 -2.83
C THR A 192 -15.18 -8.29 -3.82
N THR A 193 -14.71 -8.17 -5.07
CA THR A 193 -14.82 -9.22 -6.08
C THR A 193 -14.13 -10.51 -5.64
N LEU A 194 -12.88 -10.41 -5.17
CA LEU A 194 -12.12 -11.58 -4.72
C LEU A 194 -12.75 -12.20 -3.46
N ARG A 195 -13.13 -11.39 -2.48
CA ARG A 195 -13.79 -11.86 -1.25
C ARG A 195 -15.08 -12.61 -1.53
N ASN A 196 -15.92 -12.07 -2.42
CA ASN A 196 -17.14 -12.76 -2.83
C ASN A 196 -16.83 -14.10 -3.51
N LEU A 197 -15.83 -14.13 -4.41
CA LEU A 197 -15.42 -15.33 -5.11
C LEU A 197 -14.98 -16.44 -4.15
N PHE A 198 -14.25 -16.09 -3.08
CA PHE A 198 -13.78 -17.05 -2.07
C PHE A 198 -14.91 -17.50 -1.13
N ASN A 199 -15.73 -16.56 -0.68
CA ASN A 199 -16.88 -16.87 0.18
C ASN A 199 -17.92 -17.76 -0.51
N ASP A 200 -18.16 -17.54 -1.81
CA ASP A 200 -19.06 -18.38 -2.63
C ASP A 200 -18.57 -19.83 -2.73
N ARG A 201 -17.26 -20.08 -2.52
CA ARG A 201 -16.64 -21.41 -2.45
C ARG A 201 -16.60 -21.99 -1.04
N GLY A 202 -17.07 -21.25 -0.05
CA GLY A 202 -17.04 -21.64 1.34
C GLY A 202 -15.67 -21.54 2.01
N TYR A 203 -14.72 -20.80 1.43
CA TYR A 203 -13.43 -20.56 2.05
C TYR A 203 -13.56 -19.53 3.17
N LEU A 204 -12.79 -19.72 4.24
CA LEU A 204 -12.86 -18.91 5.44
C LEU A 204 -11.85 -17.76 5.39
N GLU A 205 -12.33 -16.53 5.55
CA GLU A 205 -11.44 -15.38 5.79
C GLU A 205 -10.95 -15.42 7.25
N VAL A 206 -9.66 -15.32 7.45
CA VAL A 206 -9.03 -15.40 8.77
C VAL A 206 -8.05 -14.26 9.00
N GLU A 207 -7.64 -14.08 10.25
CA GLU A 207 -6.56 -13.17 10.64
C GLU A 207 -5.50 -13.94 11.41
N THR A 208 -4.25 -13.83 10.98
CA THR A 208 -3.09 -14.45 11.62
C THR A 208 -2.20 -13.40 12.29
N PRO A 209 -1.29 -13.79 13.20
CA PRO A 209 -0.48 -12.83 13.95
C PRO A 209 0.40 -11.94 13.08
N VAL A 210 0.30 -10.62 13.29
CA VAL A 210 1.23 -9.63 12.72
C VAL A 210 2.57 -9.68 13.47
N LEU A 211 2.52 -9.79 14.81
CA LEU A 211 3.72 -9.93 15.64
C LEU A 211 4.06 -11.41 15.78
N GLN A 212 5.20 -11.81 15.27
CA GLN A 212 5.63 -13.20 15.23
C GLN A 212 6.91 -13.40 16.05
N PRO A 213 7.03 -14.51 16.79
CA PRO A 213 8.26 -14.82 17.51
C PRO A 213 9.40 -15.26 16.59
N ILE A 214 9.07 -15.80 15.40
CA ILE A 214 10.00 -16.25 14.37
C ILE A 214 9.47 -15.73 13.04
N PRO A 215 10.23 -14.94 12.26
CA PRO A 215 9.84 -14.56 10.92
C PRO A 215 10.01 -15.74 9.96
N GLY A 216 9.07 -15.97 9.07
CA GLY A 216 9.13 -17.08 8.11
C GLY A 216 8.09 -16.96 7.01
N GLY A 217 8.13 -17.89 6.04
CA GLY A 217 7.22 -17.92 4.89
C GLY A 217 7.71 -17.13 3.68
N ALA A 218 8.80 -16.37 3.80
CA ALA A 218 9.42 -15.65 2.68
C ALA A 218 10.92 -15.44 2.96
N ALA A 219 11.68 -15.11 1.93
CA ALA A 219 13.04 -14.60 2.02
C ALA A 219 12.98 -13.07 2.01
N ALA A 220 13.11 -12.44 3.18
CA ALA A 220 13.03 -10.98 3.34
C ALA A 220 13.56 -10.55 4.71
N ARG A 221 14.01 -9.30 4.83
CA ARG A 221 14.43 -8.72 6.11
C ARG A 221 13.21 -8.26 6.92
N PRO A 222 13.03 -8.74 8.18
CA PRO A 222 11.93 -8.33 9.02
C PRO A 222 12.20 -6.97 9.71
N PHE A 223 11.12 -6.26 10.07
CA PHE A 223 11.19 -5.24 11.11
C PHE A 223 11.18 -5.92 12.48
N ILE A 224 12.03 -5.48 13.38
CA ILE A 224 12.17 -6.03 14.74
C ILE A 224 11.56 -5.06 15.73
N THR A 225 10.81 -5.58 16.70
CA THR A 225 10.27 -4.82 17.84
C THR A 225 10.50 -5.56 19.15
N HIS A 226 10.18 -4.95 20.28
CA HIS A 226 10.39 -5.52 21.61
C HIS A 226 9.09 -5.56 22.41
N HIS A 227 8.76 -6.70 23.00
CA HIS A 227 7.63 -6.86 23.89
C HIS A 227 8.06 -6.58 25.33
N ASN A 228 7.80 -5.36 25.83
CA ASN A 228 8.34 -4.87 27.11
C ASN A 228 8.00 -5.75 28.32
N SER A 229 6.76 -6.26 28.43
CA SER A 229 6.36 -7.04 29.60
C SER A 229 6.89 -8.48 29.63
N LEU A 230 7.22 -9.05 28.48
CA LEU A 230 7.81 -10.38 28.35
C LEU A 230 9.32 -10.34 28.16
N ASP A 231 9.86 -9.15 27.90
CA ASP A 231 11.30 -8.93 27.62
C ASP A 231 11.84 -9.82 26.49
N ILE A 232 11.08 -9.87 25.36
CA ILE A 232 11.43 -10.69 24.21
C ILE A 232 11.38 -9.86 22.92
N PRO A 233 12.24 -10.14 21.93
CA PRO A 233 12.10 -9.61 20.57
C PRO A 233 10.89 -10.25 19.88
N LEU A 234 10.19 -9.45 19.07
CA LEU A 234 9.17 -9.90 18.14
C LEU A 234 9.45 -9.30 16.77
N TYR A 235 8.93 -9.93 15.75
CA TYR A 235 9.11 -9.53 14.36
C TYR A 235 7.77 -9.18 13.73
N LEU A 236 7.70 -8.10 12.96
CA LEU A 236 6.58 -7.88 12.07
C LEU A 236 6.63 -8.92 10.95
N ARG A 237 5.53 -9.56 10.66
CA ARG A 237 5.46 -10.65 9.67
C ARG A 237 5.95 -10.20 8.29
N ILE A 238 6.71 -11.06 7.64
CA ILE A 238 7.15 -10.91 6.25
C ILE A 238 6.24 -11.71 5.28
N ALA A 239 5.48 -12.68 5.83
CA ALA A 239 4.46 -13.49 5.19
C ALA A 239 3.56 -14.12 6.26
N ASN A 240 2.38 -14.55 5.90
CA ASN A 240 1.41 -15.25 6.78
C ASN A 240 1.27 -16.74 6.45
N GLU A 241 2.00 -17.24 5.47
CA GLU A 241 1.99 -18.60 4.93
C GLU A 241 1.98 -19.69 6.00
N LEU A 242 2.97 -19.68 6.92
CA LEU A 242 3.13 -20.77 7.89
C LEU A 242 1.96 -20.88 8.87
N TYR A 243 1.29 -19.75 9.17
CA TYR A 243 0.09 -19.76 10.01
C TYR A 243 -1.15 -20.25 9.26
N LEU A 244 -1.32 -19.89 7.99
CA LEU A 244 -2.43 -20.36 7.17
C LEU A 244 -2.35 -21.88 6.92
N LYS A 245 -1.15 -22.40 6.68
CA LYS A 245 -0.93 -23.85 6.59
C LYS A 245 -1.30 -24.60 7.88
N ARG A 246 -1.02 -24.04 9.06
CA ARG A 246 -1.46 -24.62 10.33
C ARG A 246 -2.98 -24.71 10.46
N LEU A 247 -3.71 -23.76 9.85
CA LEU A 247 -5.19 -23.84 9.81
C LEU A 247 -5.68 -24.97 8.89
N ILE A 248 -4.98 -25.24 7.80
CA ILE A 248 -5.26 -26.41 6.95
C ILE A 248 -4.99 -27.72 7.72
N VAL A 249 -3.89 -27.80 8.48
CA VAL A 249 -3.66 -28.93 9.41
C VAL A 249 -4.80 -29.05 10.42
N GLY A 250 -5.36 -27.91 10.87
CA GLY A 250 -6.50 -27.84 11.77
C GLY A 250 -7.83 -28.33 11.18
N GLY A 251 -7.89 -28.62 9.87
CA GLY A 251 -9.02 -29.26 9.20
C GLY A 251 -9.93 -28.32 8.41
N TYR A 252 -9.49 -27.11 8.08
CA TYR A 252 -10.21 -26.24 7.13
C TYR A 252 -9.91 -26.64 5.69
N ASP A 253 -10.93 -26.71 4.84
CA ASP A 253 -10.79 -27.04 3.41
C ASP A 253 -10.20 -25.89 2.58
N GLY A 254 -10.41 -24.64 3.02
CA GLY A 254 -9.84 -23.46 2.39
C GLY A 254 -9.85 -22.26 3.33
N VAL A 255 -8.72 -21.58 3.41
CA VAL A 255 -8.56 -20.35 4.22
C VAL A 255 -7.89 -19.29 3.38
N TYR A 256 -8.23 -18.01 3.63
CA TYR A 256 -7.56 -16.88 2.99
C TYR A 256 -7.45 -15.68 3.94
N GLU A 257 -6.48 -14.83 3.67
CA GLU A 257 -6.25 -13.58 4.41
C GLU A 257 -5.85 -12.47 3.44
N PHE A 258 -6.46 -11.30 3.60
CA PHE A 258 -5.91 -10.06 3.04
C PHE A 258 -5.04 -9.41 4.12
N SER A 259 -3.75 -9.56 4.00
CA SER A 259 -2.80 -9.20 5.04
C SER A 259 -1.93 -7.99 4.69
N LYS A 260 -1.49 -7.26 5.71
CA LYS A 260 -0.34 -6.38 5.62
C LYS A 260 0.90 -7.16 5.99
N ASP A 261 1.87 -7.19 5.07
CA ASP A 261 3.18 -7.75 5.30
C ASP A 261 4.24 -6.64 5.27
N PHE A 262 5.34 -6.88 5.94
CA PHE A 262 6.35 -5.88 6.26
C PHE A 262 7.73 -6.38 5.86
N ARG A 263 8.41 -5.68 4.95
CA ARG A 263 9.79 -5.99 4.54
C ARG A 263 10.66 -4.76 4.73
N ASN A 264 11.71 -4.90 5.53
CA ASN A 264 12.64 -3.80 5.84
C ASN A 264 13.67 -3.62 4.73
N GLU A 265 13.17 -3.21 3.58
CA GLU A 265 13.91 -3.08 2.33
C GLU A 265 13.72 -1.69 1.70
N GLY A 266 14.32 -1.47 0.53
CA GLY A 266 14.22 -0.20 -0.17
C GLY A 266 12.80 0.13 -0.66
N MET A 267 12.56 1.41 -0.89
CA MET A 267 11.31 1.93 -1.47
C MET A 267 11.56 2.39 -2.89
N ASP A 268 10.72 1.94 -3.82
CA ASP A 268 10.72 2.38 -5.21
C ASP A 268 9.29 2.49 -5.77
N ARG A 269 9.14 2.52 -7.09
CA ARG A 269 7.83 2.58 -7.75
C ARG A 269 7.00 1.32 -7.60
N THR A 270 7.61 0.18 -7.27
CA THR A 270 6.98 -1.14 -7.20
C THR A 270 7.03 -1.75 -5.81
N HIS A 271 7.83 -1.18 -4.91
CA HIS A 271 8.04 -1.68 -3.54
C HIS A 271 7.74 -0.61 -2.49
N ASN A 272 7.04 -1.03 -1.44
CA ASN A 272 6.77 -0.25 -0.23
C ASN A 272 7.02 -1.16 0.98
N PRO A 273 7.66 -0.69 2.05
CA PRO A 273 8.00 -1.53 3.21
C PRO A 273 6.80 -2.20 3.88
N GLU A 274 5.63 -1.60 3.75
CA GLU A 274 4.33 -2.13 4.13
C GLU A 274 3.46 -2.26 2.88
N PHE A 275 3.04 -3.48 2.54
CA PHE A 275 2.25 -3.77 1.35
C PHE A 275 1.13 -4.77 1.67
N THR A 276 0.19 -4.93 0.75
CA THR A 276 -0.91 -5.87 0.94
C THR A 276 -0.74 -7.08 0.05
N VAL A 277 -0.79 -8.25 0.67
CA VAL A 277 -0.87 -9.56 0.00
C VAL A 277 -2.23 -10.19 0.30
N MET A 278 -2.78 -10.92 -0.65
CA MET A 278 -3.83 -11.88 -0.41
C MET A 278 -3.20 -13.27 -0.50
N GLU A 279 -3.25 -14.01 0.60
CA GLU A 279 -2.85 -15.41 0.60
C GLU A 279 -4.05 -16.33 0.76
N ILE A 280 -4.03 -17.43 0.01
CA ILE A 280 -5.08 -18.44 0.02
C ILE A 280 -4.47 -19.84 -0.03
N TYR A 281 -4.98 -20.75 0.81
CA TYR A 281 -4.57 -22.15 0.88
C TYR A 281 -5.80 -23.03 0.78
N VAL A 282 -5.77 -24.02 -0.13
CA VAL A 282 -6.91 -24.89 -0.40
C VAL A 282 -6.46 -26.35 -0.35
N ALA A 283 -7.09 -27.12 0.54
CA ALA A 283 -6.83 -28.53 0.72
C ALA A 283 -7.32 -29.37 -0.50
N TYR A 284 -6.64 -30.49 -0.73
CA TYR A 284 -6.95 -31.47 -1.80
C TYR A 284 -6.82 -30.84 -3.21
N LYS A 285 -5.95 -29.81 -3.36
CA LYS A 285 -5.62 -29.15 -4.62
C LYS A 285 -4.12 -29.17 -4.85
N ASP A 286 -3.73 -28.99 -6.11
CA ASP A 286 -2.34 -28.85 -6.55
C ASP A 286 -2.12 -27.54 -7.34
N TYR A 287 -0.88 -27.26 -7.73
CA TYR A 287 -0.52 -26.05 -8.46
C TYR A 287 -1.21 -25.92 -9.82
N LYS A 288 -1.59 -27.04 -10.48
CA LYS A 288 -2.32 -27.00 -11.77
C LYS A 288 -3.73 -26.47 -11.59
N TRP A 289 -4.42 -26.94 -10.54
CA TRP A 289 -5.70 -26.39 -10.15
C TRP A 289 -5.59 -24.91 -9.76
N MET A 290 -4.50 -24.54 -9.06
CA MET A 290 -4.29 -23.15 -8.63
C MET A 290 -4.02 -22.22 -9.82
N MET A 291 -3.35 -22.67 -10.89
CA MET A 291 -3.25 -21.91 -12.14
C MET A 291 -4.62 -21.59 -12.73
N ASP A 292 -5.48 -22.60 -12.89
CA ASP A 292 -6.85 -22.43 -13.42
C ASP A 292 -7.68 -21.48 -12.54
N PHE A 293 -7.51 -21.58 -11.23
CA PHE A 293 -8.19 -20.71 -10.27
C PHE A 293 -7.66 -19.26 -10.32
N THR A 294 -6.36 -19.09 -10.49
CA THR A 294 -5.74 -17.76 -10.66
C THR A 294 -6.26 -17.08 -11.93
N GLU A 295 -6.33 -17.80 -13.03
CA GLU A 295 -6.92 -17.31 -14.29
C GLU A 295 -8.37 -16.82 -14.07
N GLU A 296 -9.19 -17.61 -13.38
CA GLU A 296 -10.58 -17.27 -13.06
C GLU A 296 -10.68 -15.99 -12.21
N MET A 297 -9.84 -15.87 -11.18
CA MET A 297 -9.82 -14.70 -10.30
C MET A 297 -9.49 -13.41 -11.07
N ILE A 298 -8.42 -13.45 -11.86
CA ILE A 298 -7.94 -12.26 -12.58
C ILE A 298 -8.92 -11.84 -13.68
N GLU A 299 -9.42 -12.79 -14.47
CA GLU A 299 -10.45 -12.53 -15.48
C GLU A 299 -11.71 -11.93 -14.85
N LYS A 300 -12.18 -12.50 -13.72
CA LYS A 300 -13.34 -11.97 -13.01
C LYS A 300 -13.14 -10.54 -12.51
N VAL A 301 -11.99 -10.23 -11.95
CA VAL A 301 -11.67 -8.86 -11.50
C VAL A 301 -11.71 -7.90 -12.69
N ALA A 302 -11.10 -8.24 -13.82
CA ALA A 302 -11.12 -7.39 -15.02
C ALA A 302 -12.56 -7.15 -15.52
N LEU A 303 -13.37 -8.20 -15.59
CA LEU A 303 -14.77 -8.10 -16.02
C LEU A 303 -15.64 -7.29 -15.06
N ASP A 304 -15.51 -7.49 -13.75
CA ASP A 304 -16.30 -6.78 -12.75
C ASP A 304 -15.96 -5.28 -12.68
N LEU A 305 -14.68 -4.91 -12.94
CA LEU A 305 -14.24 -3.51 -12.93
C LEU A 305 -14.52 -2.77 -14.23
N HIS A 306 -14.38 -3.45 -15.36
CA HIS A 306 -14.30 -2.78 -16.68
C HIS A 306 -15.29 -3.33 -17.70
N GLY A 307 -15.95 -4.46 -17.41
CA GLY A 307 -16.80 -5.16 -18.41
C GLY A 307 -16.00 -5.74 -19.58
N SER A 308 -14.66 -5.81 -19.49
CA SER A 308 -13.74 -6.26 -20.52
C SER A 308 -12.54 -6.97 -19.90
N THR A 309 -12.00 -7.97 -20.60
CA THR A 309 -10.73 -8.60 -20.23
C THR A 309 -9.51 -7.86 -20.79
N ARG A 310 -9.71 -6.99 -21.78
CA ARG A 310 -8.63 -6.21 -22.42
C ARG A 310 -8.50 -4.85 -21.78
N LEU A 311 -7.34 -4.57 -21.24
CA LEU A 311 -7.04 -3.34 -20.54
C LEU A 311 -5.72 -2.74 -21.05
N MET A 312 -5.65 -1.40 -21.08
CA MET A 312 -4.39 -0.70 -21.28
C MET A 312 -3.63 -0.61 -19.96
N VAL A 313 -2.38 -1.05 -19.96
CA VAL A 313 -1.43 -0.91 -18.84
C VAL A 313 -0.17 -0.23 -19.37
N GLY A 314 0.00 1.04 -19.02
CA GLY A 314 0.95 1.89 -19.73
C GLY A 314 0.59 1.98 -21.22
N ASP A 315 1.56 1.68 -22.08
CA ASP A 315 1.40 1.68 -23.53
C ASP A 315 1.04 0.30 -24.10
N GLN A 316 0.85 -0.72 -23.25
CA GLN A 316 0.58 -2.10 -23.66
C GLN A 316 -0.90 -2.46 -23.47
N GLU A 317 -1.52 -3.09 -24.48
CA GLU A 317 -2.80 -3.77 -24.31
C GLU A 317 -2.54 -5.17 -23.73
N ILE A 318 -3.14 -5.46 -22.56
CA ILE A 318 -3.06 -6.75 -21.87
C ILE A 318 -4.43 -7.40 -21.89
N ASP A 319 -4.49 -8.66 -22.34
CA ASP A 319 -5.72 -9.46 -22.34
C ASP A 319 -5.70 -10.47 -21.18
N PHE A 320 -6.54 -10.23 -20.19
CA PHE A 320 -6.73 -11.12 -19.02
C PHE A 320 -7.72 -12.26 -19.29
N LYS A 321 -8.04 -12.53 -20.56
CA LYS A 321 -8.89 -13.65 -20.95
C LYS A 321 -8.12 -14.97 -20.82
N ARG A 322 -8.67 -15.91 -20.07
CA ARG A 322 -8.10 -17.28 -19.95
C ARG A 322 -8.29 -18.10 -21.24
N PRO A 323 -7.41 -19.11 -21.52
CA PRO A 323 -6.28 -19.51 -20.68
C PRO A 323 -5.05 -18.64 -20.89
N PHE A 324 -4.20 -18.48 -19.84
CA PHE A 324 -2.92 -17.81 -19.92
C PHE A 324 -1.82 -18.74 -20.46
N LYS A 325 -0.73 -18.17 -20.99
CA LYS A 325 0.44 -18.93 -21.41
C LYS A 325 1.08 -19.63 -20.20
N ARG A 326 1.51 -20.89 -20.37
CA ARG A 326 2.29 -21.64 -19.38
C ARG A 326 3.60 -22.04 -20.04
N ILE A 327 4.72 -21.74 -19.39
CA ILE A 327 6.06 -21.98 -19.92
C ILE A 327 7.02 -22.30 -18.78
N THR A 328 7.93 -23.25 -18.96
CA THR A 328 8.97 -23.53 -17.95
C THR A 328 9.96 -22.38 -17.85
N MET A 329 10.62 -22.24 -16.71
CA MET A 329 11.66 -21.23 -16.54
C MET A 329 12.80 -21.41 -17.58
N ASN A 330 13.21 -22.66 -17.85
CA ASN A 330 14.22 -22.96 -18.86
C ASN A 330 13.78 -22.55 -20.27
N ASP A 331 12.55 -22.86 -20.67
CA ASP A 331 12.02 -22.47 -21.98
C ASP A 331 11.85 -20.97 -22.08
N ALA A 332 11.46 -20.27 -21.02
CA ALA A 332 11.35 -18.82 -21.00
C ALA A 332 12.73 -18.14 -21.21
N ILE A 333 13.77 -18.63 -20.55
CA ILE A 333 15.14 -18.18 -20.77
C ILE A 333 15.57 -18.47 -22.21
N LYS A 334 15.28 -19.67 -22.73
CA LYS A 334 15.63 -20.07 -24.09
C LYS A 334 14.91 -19.22 -25.15
N GLU A 335 13.62 -18.96 -24.98
CA GLU A 335 12.86 -18.07 -25.88
C GLU A 335 13.43 -16.63 -25.88
N SER A 336 13.82 -16.13 -24.72
CA SER A 336 14.27 -14.75 -24.53
C SER A 336 15.73 -14.51 -24.94
N THR A 337 16.61 -15.51 -24.77
CA THR A 337 18.08 -15.35 -24.92
C THR A 337 18.69 -16.19 -26.04
N GLY A 338 17.99 -17.24 -26.47
CA GLY A 338 18.51 -18.25 -27.40
C GLY A 338 19.40 -19.32 -26.75
N TYR A 339 19.70 -19.22 -25.45
CA TYR A 339 20.50 -20.20 -24.71
C TYR A 339 19.61 -21.28 -24.11
N ASP A 340 19.99 -22.55 -24.35
CA ASP A 340 19.40 -23.69 -23.69
C ASP A 340 20.22 -24.01 -22.44
N ILE A 341 19.60 -23.87 -21.27
CA ILE A 341 20.25 -24.09 -19.97
C ILE A 341 19.91 -25.43 -19.34
N GLU A 342 19.08 -26.24 -20.01
CA GLU A 342 18.67 -27.54 -19.50
C GLU A 342 19.87 -28.48 -19.31
N GLY A 343 19.96 -29.10 -18.14
CA GLY A 343 21.04 -30.04 -17.81
C GLY A 343 22.43 -29.44 -17.59
N LEU A 344 22.59 -28.11 -17.66
CA LEU A 344 23.85 -27.46 -17.35
C LEU A 344 24.18 -27.58 -15.86
N ASP A 345 25.48 -27.78 -15.57
CA ASP A 345 26.04 -27.64 -14.23
C ASP A 345 26.28 -26.14 -13.89
N GLU A 346 26.68 -25.86 -12.66
CA GLU A 346 26.92 -24.48 -12.19
C GLU A 346 27.96 -23.76 -13.07
N ALA A 347 29.03 -24.44 -13.49
CA ALA A 347 30.06 -23.85 -14.34
C ALA A 347 29.50 -23.47 -15.73
N GLY A 348 28.64 -24.31 -16.29
CA GLY A 348 27.93 -24.05 -17.54
C GLY A 348 27.00 -22.85 -17.45
N LEU A 349 26.25 -22.75 -16.35
CA LEU A 349 25.34 -21.62 -16.09
C LEU A 349 26.10 -20.30 -15.89
N ARG A 350 27.20 -20.29 -15.13
CA ARG A 350 28.07 -19.11 -14.96
C ARG A 350 28.63 -18.63 -16.30
N LYS A 351 28.98 -19.57 -17.21
CA LYS A 351 29.40 -19.21 -18.56
C LYS A 351 28.26 -18.53 -19.35
N VAL A 352 27.06 -19.09 -19.32
CA VAL A 352 25.88 -18.49 -20.00
C VAL A 352 25.58 -17.10 -19.43
N ALA A 353 25.58 -16.93 -18.11
CA ALA A 353 25.39 -15.65 -17.46
C ALA A 353 26.45 -14.62 -17.92
N ASN A 354 27.72 -15.00 -17.98
CA ASN A 354 28.79 -14.14 -18.46
C ASN A 354 28.59 -13.76 -19.94
N ASP A 355 28.24 -14.72 -20.81
CA ASP A 355 27.97 -14.47 -22.23
C ASP A 355 26.78 -13.51 -22.41
N LEU A 356 25.80 -13.51 -21.48
CA LEU A 356 24.63 -12.63 -21.46
C LEU A 356 24.88 -11.32 -20.69
N ASN A 357 26.08 -11.09 -20.14
CA ASN A 357 26.41 -9.98 -19.26
C ASN A 357 25.43 -9.87 -18.06
N VAL A 358 25.20 -10.99 -17.37
CA VAL A 358 24.51 -11.06 -16.08
C VAL A 358 25.57 -11.07 -14.98
N GLU A 359 25.49 -10.15 -14.04
CA GLU A 359 26.41 -10.09 -12.90
C GLU A 359 26.03 -11.16 -11.87
N LEU A 360 26.99 -11.95 -11.44
CA LEU A 360 26.80 -13.01 -10.46
C LEU A 360 27.76 -12.83 -9.29
N ASP A 361 27.29 -13.11 -8.09
CA ASP A 361 28.12 -13.28 -6.91
C ASP A 361 28.73 -14.70 -6.86
N ASP A 362 29.92 -14.83 -6.30
CA ASP A 362 30.61 -16.13 -6.20
C ASP A 362 29.91 -17.13 -5.25
N SER A 363 29.08 -16.63 -4.34
CA SER A 363 28.29 -17.44 -3.38
C SER A 363 27.02 -18.06 -3.98
N MET A 364 26.59 -17.61 -5.16
CA MET A 364 25.36 -18.07 -5.79
C MET A 364 25.48 -19.52 -6.28
N GLY A 365 24.54 -20.38 -5.81
CA GLY A 365 24.35 -21.74 -6.31
C GLY A 365 23.54 -21.80 -7.61
N LYS A 366 23.41 -23.01 -8.17
CA LYS A 366 22.74 -23.28 -9.46
C LYS A 366 21.38 -22.61 -9.59
N GLY A 367 20.50 -22.77 -8.58
CA GLY A 367 19.14 -22.21 -8.60
C GLY A 367 19.16 -20.68 -8.68
N LYS A 368 19.98 -20.02 -7.86
CA LYS A 368 20.08 -18.55 -7.85
C LYS A 368 20.64 -17.99 -9.16
N ILE A 369 21.60 -18.68 -9.79
CA ILE A 369 22.13 -18.28 -11.11
C ILE A 369 21.04 -18.32 -12.18
N ILE A 370 20.19 -19.35 -12.19
CA ILE A 370 19.05 -19.45 -13.12
C ILE A 370 18.09 -18.30 -12.90
N ASP A 371 17.79 -17.97 -11.64
CA ASP A 371 16.92 -16.86 -11.25
C ASP A 371 17.45 -15.51 -11.74
N GLU A 372 18.73 -15.23 -11.54
CA GLU A 372 19.36 -14.00 -12.02
C GLU A 372 19.32 -13.88 -13.56
N ILE A 373 19.58 -14.99 -14.27
CA ILE A 373 19.47 -15.00 -15.74
C ILE A 373 18.03 -14.72 -16.17
N PHE A 374 17.04 -15.35 -15.52
CA PHE A 374 15.62 -15.13 -15.82
C PHE A 374 15.22 -13.68 -15.53
N GLY A 375 15.50 -13.18 -14.33
CA GLY A 375 15.14 -11.83 -13.89
C GLY A 375 15.69 -10.75 -14.83
N GLU A 376 16.99 -10.86 -15.20
CA GLU A 376 17.60 -9.84 -16.06
C GLU A 376 17.24 -9.95 -17.56
N LYS A 377 16.99 -11.15 -18.07
CA LYS A 377 16.89 -11.36 -19.53
C LYS A 377 15.52 -11.79 -20.02
N ALA A 378 14.68 -12.38 -19.18
CA ALA A 378 13.39 -12.93 -19.59
C ALA A 378 12.17 -12.23 -18.95
N GLU A 379 12.23 -11.89 -17.67
CA GLU A 379 11.10 -11.35 -16.91
C GLU A 379 10.42 -10.15 -17.60
N ALA A 380 11.20 -9.15 -18.00
CA ALA A 380 10.72 -7.93 -18.64
C ALA A 380 10.00 -8.18 -20.00
N GLN A 381 10.19 -9.35 -20.62
CA GLN A 381 9.55 -9.71 -21.88
C GLN A 381 8.17 -10.35 -21.68
N MET A 382 7.81 -10.72 -20.45
CA MET A 382 6.52 -11.35 -20.12
C MET A 382 5.41 -10.29 -20.00
N ILE A 383 5.00 -9.71 -21.13
CA ILE A 383 3.99 -8.64 -21.17
C ILE A 383 2.59 -9.19 -20.93
N GLN A 384 2.18 -10.22 -21.69
CA GLN A 384 0.89 -10.88 -21.51
C GLN A 384 0.92 -11.81 -20.29
N PRO A 385 -0.21 -12.07 -19.60
CA PRO A 385 -0.27 -12.99 -18.47
C PRO A 385 0.35 -14.34 -18.82
N THR A 386 1.45 -14.69 -18.14
CA THR A 386 2.25 -15.88 -18.42
C THR A 386 2.66 -16.55 -17.11
N PHE A 387 2.28 -17.80 -16.94
CA PHE A 387 2.78 -18.62 -15.84
C PHE A 387 4.19 -19.14 -16.18
N ILE A 388 5.15 -18.79 -15.35
CA ILE A 388 6.47 -19.42 -15.33
C ILE A 388 6.38 -20.59 -14.35
N ILE A 389 6.66 -21.82 -14.80
CA ILE A 389 6.47 -23.04 -14.04
C ILE A 389 7.78 -23.80 -13.85
N ASP A 390 7.76 -24.76 -12.93
CA ASP A 390 8.82 -25.76 -12.72
C ASP A 390 10.15 -25.13 -12.27
N TYR A 391 10.11 -24.47 -11.12
CA TYR A 391 11.25 -23.83 -10.49
C TYR A 391 12.21 -24.86 -9.85
N PRO A 392 13.54 -24.57 -9.79
CA PRO A 392 14.49 -25.43 -9.09
C PRO A 392 14.14 -25.62 -7.60
N VAL A 393 14.41 -26.83 -7.09
CA VAL A 393 14.15 -27.17 -5.67
C VAL A 393 14.88 -26.25 -4.71
N GLU A 394 16.12 -25.84 -5.04
CA GLU A 394 16.96 -24.99 -4.20
C GLU A 394 16.34 -23.64 -3.88
N MET A 395 15.49 -23.12 -4.79
CA MET A 395 14.81 -21.83 -4.66
C MET A 395 13.45 -21.90 -3.96
N SER A 396 12.99 -23.09 -3.59
CA SER A 396 11.60 -23.30 -3.19
C SER A 396 11.50 -24.16 -1.93
N PRO A 397 11.94 -23.66 -0.76
CA PRO A 397 12.07 -24.46 0.46
C PRO A 397 10.73 -24.95 1.04
N LEU A 398 9.60 -24.32 0.69
CA LEU A 398 8.27 -24.65 1.19
C LEU A 398 7.40 -25.39 0.16
N CYS A 399 7.96 -25.64 -1.03
CA CYS A 399 7.24 -26.21 -2.15
C CYS A 399 7.55 -27.71 -2.32
N LYS A 400 6.54 -28.47 -2.74
CA LYS A 400 6.66 -29.91 -3.02
C LYS A 400 7.52 -30.14 -4.27
N LYS A 401 8.36 -31.18 -4.23
CA LYS A 401 9.09 -31.64 -5.43
C LYS A 401 8.13 -31.99 -6.55
N HIS A 402 8.54 -31.65 -7.78
CA HIS A 402 7.77 -31.98 -8.97
C HIS A 402 7.61 -33.51 -9.11
N ARG A 403 6.40 -33.97 -9.48
CA ARG A 403 6.03 -35.40 -9.53
C ARG A 403 6.84 -36.22 -10.51
N ASP A 404 7.35 -35.61 -11.59
CA ASP A 404 8.07 -36.27 -12.68
C ASP A 404 9.58 -35.95 -12.69
N ASN A 405 10.01 -34.85 -12.04
CA ASN A 405 11.43 -34.45 -11.96
C ASN A 405 11.78 -33.94 -10.55
N PRO A 406 12.50 -34.72 -9.73
CA PRO A 406 12.80 -34.34 -8.34
C PRO A 406 13.78 -33.18 -8.17
N GLU A 407 14.42 -32.67 -9.23
CA GLU A 407 15.26 -31.48 -9.20
C GLU A 407 14.43 -30.18 -9.31
N LEU A 408 13.14 -30.31 -9.68
CA LEU A 408 12.20 -29.21 -9.82
C LEU A 408 11.12 -29.26 -8.72
N THR A 409 10.32 -28.21 -8.65
CA THR A 409 9.17 -28.08 -7.76
C THR A 409 7.89 -27.81 -8.54
N GLU A 410 6.75 -28.21 -7.98
CA GLU A 410 5.41 -27.85 -8.47
C GLU A 410 5.07 -26.42 -8.06
N ARG A 411 5.76 -25.44 -8.65
CA ARG A 411 5.65 -24.00 -8.39
C ARG A 411 5.36 -23.26 -9.67
N PHE A 412 4.62 -22.18 -9.57
CA PHE A 412 4.51 -21.18 -10.62
C PHE A 412 4.57 -19.76 -10.06
N GLU A 413 4.99 -18.84 -10.89
CA GLU A 413 4.77 -17.41 -10.75
C GLU A 413 4.00 -16.89 -11.95
N LEU A 414 3.02 -16.01 -11.72
CA LEU A 414 2.31 -15.32 -12.80
C LEU A 414 3.01 -14.00 -13.08
N MET A 415 3.58 -13.90 -14.28
CA MET A 415 4.16 -12.67 -14.79
C MET A 415 3.13 -11.90 -15.62
N VAL A 416 3.02 -10.59 -15.38
CA VAL A 416 2.17 -9.67 -16.15
C VAL A 416 2.88 -8.33 -16.27
N ASN A 417 2.98 -7.83 -17.49
CA ASN A 417 3.65 -6.56 -17.79
C ASN A 417 5.10 -6.50 -17.26
N GLY A 418 5.82 -7.62 -17.40
CA GLY A 418 7.21 -7.76 -16.96
C GLY A 418 7.41 -7.73 -15.46
N LYS A 419 6.40 -8.14 -14.67
CA LYS A 419 6.47 -8.20 -13.21
C LYS A 419 5.71 -9.40 -12.65
N GLU A 420 6.23 -9.99 -11.60
CA GLU A 420 5.54 -10.98 -10.80
C GLU A 420 4.28 -10.38 -10.18
N LEU A 421 3.14 -11.07 -10.37
CA LEU A 421 1.85 -10.73 -9.78
C LEU A 421 1.49 -11.66 -8.62
N CYS A 422 1.71 -12.95 -8.78
CA CYS A 422 1.49 -13.95 -7.72
C CYS A 422 2.50 -15.08 -7.81
N ASN A 423 2.69 -15.75 -6.67
CA ASN A 423 3.53 -16.95 -6.50
C ASN A 423 2.69 -18.04 -5.84
N ALA A 424 2.73 -19.25 -6.37
CA ALA A 424 1.91 -20.37 -5.88
C ALA A 424 2.57 -21.71 -6.15
N TYR A 425 2.20 -22.69 -5.34
CA TYR A 425 2.74 -24.05 -5.47
C TYR A 425 1.87 -25.12 -4.83
N THR A 426 2.20 -26.39 -5.12
CA THR A 426 1.77 -27.51 -4.30
C THR A 426 2.61 -27.52 -3.02
N GLU A 427 1.96 -27.48 -1.88
CA GLU A 427 2.60 -27.32 -0.58
C GLU A 427 3.42 -28.55 -0.19
N LEU A 428 4.62 -28.31 0.36
CA LEU A 428 5.40 -29.37 1.00
C LEU A 428 4.72 -29.76 2.31
N ASN A 429 4.23 -31.01 2.36
CA ASN A 429 3.51 -31.55 3.51
C ASN A 429 4.22 -32.76 4.15
N ASP A 430 5.46 -33.04 3.77
CA ASP A 430 6.34 -34.02 4.41
C ASP A 430 7.16 -33.30 5.49
N PRO A 431 6.94 -33.56 6.80
CA PRO A 431 7.66 -32.87 7.88
C PRO A 431 9.16 -33.17 7.88
N ILE A 432 9.59 -34.34 7.39
CA ILE A 432 11.02 -34.72 7.36
C ILE A 432 11.74 -33.96 6.25
N ASP A 433 11.16 -33.91 5.05
CA ASP A 433 11.71 -33.13 3.93
C ASP A 433 11.71 -31.62 4.31
N GLN A 434 10.63 -31.13 4.92
CA GLN A 434 10.53 -29.73 5.36
C GLN A 434 11.63 -29.33 6.34
N LEU A 435 11.88 -30.19 7.35
CA LEU A 435 12.95 -29.93 8.31
C LEU A 435 14.33 -29.92 7.64
N SER A 436 14.56 -30.86 6.71
CA SER A 436 15.80 -30.91 5.93
C SER A 436 16.03 -29.62 5.15
N ARG A 437 15.00 -29.10 4.48
CA ARG A 437 15.09 -27.84 3.72
C ARG A 437 15.31 -26.63 4.58
N PHE A 438 14.68 -26.54 5.74
CA PHE A 438 15.00 -25.48 6.70
C PHE A 438 16.44 -25.53 7.20
N GLN A 439 16.99 -26.74 7.42
CA GLN A 439 18.40 -26.90 7.78
C GLN A 439 19.35 -26.50 6.66
N GLU A 440 18.96 -26.67 5.40
CA GLU A 440 19.73 -26.20 4.24
C GLU A 440 19.71 -24.67 4.15
N GLN A 441 18.54 -24.03 4.38
CA GLN A 441 18.42 -22.58 4.44
C GLN A 441 19.30 -21.97 5.55
N MET A 442 19.36 -22.59 6.73
CA MET A 442 20.24 -22.12 7.81
C MET A 442 21.72 -22.14 7.42
N LYS A 443 22.16 -23.12 6.65
CA LYS A 443 23.55 -23.14 6.15
C LYS A 443 23.85 -21.99 5.17
N LEU A 444 22.85 -21.48 4.47
CA LEU A 444 22.97 -20.28 3.63
C LEU A 444 23.10 -19.04 4.49
N SER A 445 22.28 -18.93 5.54
CA SER A 445 22.38 -17.84 6.53
C SER A 445 23.76 -17.77 7.19
N GLU A 446 24.35 -18.92 7.58
CA GLU A 446 25.69 -19.00 8.15
C GLU A 446 26.79 -18.53 7.15
N LYS A 447 26.51 -18.53 5.86
CA LYS A 447 27.40 -18.02 4.81
C LYS A 447 27.18 -16.53 4.49
N GLY A 448 26.25 -15.86 5.19
CA GLY A 448 26.01 -14.43 5.05
C GLY A 448 24.76 -14.07 4.24
N ASP A 449 23.88 -15.03 3.96
CA ASP A 449 22.56 -14.75 3.37
C ASP A 449 21.60 -14.27 4.45
N ASP A 450 21.42 -12.95 4.53
CA ASP A 450 20.54 -12.29 5.53
C ASP A 450 19.04 -12.52 5.27
N GLU A 451 18.68 -13.08 4.11
CA GLU A 451 17.31 -13.36 3.69
C GLU A 451 16.89 -14.82 3.91
N ALA A 452 17.84 -15.69 4.32
CA ALA A 452 17.56 -17.09 4.55
C ALA A 452 16.53 -17.32 5.67
N MET A 453 15.63 -18.30 5.45
CA MET A 453 14.54 -18.59 6.39
C MET A 453 15.04 -19.20 7.69
N PHE A 454 14.42 -18.77 8.81
CA PHE A 454 14.60 -19.37 10.13
C PHE A 454 13.82 -20.67 10.27
N ILE A 455 14.30 -21.59 11.11
CA ILE A 455 13.58 -22.83 11.42
C ILE A 455 12.41 -22.53 12.36
N ASP A 456 11.19 -22.74 11.89
CA ASP A 456 9.98 -22.76 12.74
C ASP A 456 9.64 -24.21 13.12
N MET A 457 10.12 -24.63 14.31
CA MET A 457 9.89 -25.99 14.82
C MET A 457 8.43 -26.25 15.21
N ASP A 458 7.64 -25.20 15.46
CA ASP A 458 6.22 -25.35 15.72
C ASP A 458 5.46 -25.64 14.40
N PHE A 459 5.88 -25.05 13.30
CA PHE A 459 5.35 -25.40 11.99
C PHE A 459 5.70 -26.83 11.58
N VAL A 460 6.97 -27.26 11.78
CA VAL A 460 7.36 -28.66 11.52
C VAL A 460 6.49 -29.62 12.34
N ARG A 461 6.32 -29.37 13.64
CA ARG A 461 5.45 -30.15 14.51
C ARG A 461 3.99 -30.15 14.04
N ALA A 462 3.48 -29.04 13.52
CA ALA A 462 2.15 -29.01 12.93
C ALA A 462 2.03 -29.97 11.73
N LEU A 463 3.04 -30.00 10.84
CA LEU A 463 3.07 -30.95 9.72
C LEU A 463 3.13 -32.42 10.18
N GLU A 464 3.74 -32.71 11.34
CA GLU A 464 3.77 -34.06 11.92
C GLU A 464 2.38 -34.59 12.30
N TYR A 465 1.40 -33.69 12.56
CA TYR A 465 0.00 -34.08 12.74
C TYR A 465 -0.72 -34.40 11.43
N GLY A 466 -0.10 -34.10 10.30
CA GLY A 466 -0.60 -34.37 8.96
C GLY A 466 -1.30 -33.17 8.33
N MET A 467 -0.72 -32.65 7.24
CA MET A 467 -1.37 -31.70 6.34
C MET A 467 -1.84 -32.43 5.09
N PRO A 468 -3.11 -32.30 4.67
CA PRO A 468 -3.56 -32.89 3.41
C PRO A 468 -2.80 -32.30 2.22
N PRO A 469 -2.81 -32.95 1.04
CA PRO A 469 -2.34 -32.28 -0.19
C PRO A 469 -3.01 -30.93 -0.32
N THR A 470 -2.23 -29.88 -0.47
CA THR A 470 -2.71 -28.50 -0.42
C THR A 470 -2.00 -27.68 -1.49
N SER A 471 -2.69 -26.72 -2.07
CA SER A 471 -2.06 -25.67 -2.88
C SER A 471 -2.30 -24.31 -2.25
N GLY A 472 -1.24 -23.51 -2.19
CA GLY A 472 -1.27 -22.16 -1.68
C GLY A 472 -0.83 -21.15 -2.73
N MET A 473 -1.25 -19.90 -2.56
CA MET A 473 -0.90 -18.79 -3.42
C MET A 473 -0.84 -17.48 -2.64
N GLY A 474 0.22 -16.71 -2.86
CA GLY A 474 0.33 -15.31 -2.48
C GLY A 474 0.12 -14.40 -3.70
N LEU A 475 -0.84 -13.48 -3.63
CA LEU A 475 -1.16 -12.51 -4.67
C LEU A 475 -0.87 -11.09 -4.19
N GLY A 476 0.01 -10.38 -4.89
CA GLY A 476 0.32 -8.97 -4.61
C GLY A 476 -0.87 -8.06 -4.93
N MET A 477 -1.66 -7.70 -3.91
CA MET A 477 -2.88 -6.90 -4.10
C MET A 477 -2.61 -5.51 -4.64
N ASP A 478 -1.55 -4.88 -4.19
CA ASP A 478 -1.19 -3.54 -4.67
C ASP A 478 -0.80 -3.59 -6.15
N ARG A 479 -0.03 -4.60 -6.58
CA ARG A 479 0.32 -4.83 -7.99
C ARG A 479 -0.92 -5.14 -8.85
N LEU A 480 -1.84 -5.98 -8.35
CA LEU A 480 -3.10 -6.25 -9.05
C LEU A 480 -3.91 -4.96 -9.26
N VAL A 481 -4.03 -4.11 -8.22
CA VAL A 481 -4.74 -2.83 -8.34
C VAL A 481 -4.02 -1.89 -9.31
N MET A 482 -2.68 -1.85 -9.31
CA MET A 482 -1.91 -1.07 -10.29
C MET A 482 -2.24 -1.48 -11.72
N LEU A 483 -2.23 -2.77 -12.02
CA LEU A 483 -2.59 -3.31 -13.34
C LEU A 483 -4.03 -2.93 -13.72
N MET A 484 -4.98 -3.19 -12.83
CA MET A 484 -6.41 -2.96 -13.07
C MET A 484 -6.80 -1.49 -13.14
N THR A 485 -5.97 -0.57 -12.66
CA THR A 485 -6.25 0.88 -12.67
C THR A 485 -5.26 1.69 -13.51
N ASN A 486 -4.42 1.00 -14.28
CA ASN A 486 -3.40 1.62 -15.12
C ASN A 486 -2.49 2.58 -14.33
N GLN A 487 -1.96 2.12 -13.19
CA GLN A 487 -1.02 2.89 -12.40
C GLN A 487 0.39 2.32 -12.52
N THR A 488 1.37 3.22 -12.63
CA THR A 488 2.79 2.85 -12.81
C THR A 488 3.59 2.90 -11.51
N SER A 489 2.96 3.31 -10.40
CA SER A 489 3.59 3.39 -9.08
C SER A 489 2.67 2.83 -7.99
N ILE A 490 3.25 2.04 -7.08
CA ILE A 490 2.56 1.51 -5.91
C ILE A 490 2.02 2.64 -5.00
N GLN A 491 2.70 3.78 -4.95
CA GLN A 491 2.30 4.93 -4.16
C GLN A 491 0.97 5.54 -4.63
N GLU A 492 0.61 5.38 -5.90
CA GLU A 492 -0.69 5.83 -6.41
C GLU A 492 -1.84 5.02 -5.82
N VAL A 493 -1.64 3.72 -5.64
CA VAL A 493 -2.69 2.79 -5.18
C VAL A 493 -2.72 2.61 -3.65
N LEU A 494 -1.74 3.16 -2.92
CA LEU A 494 -1.74 3.25 -1.46
C LEU A 494 -2.39 4.56 -1.02
N VAL A 495 -3.28 4.49 -0.01
CA VAL A 495 -3.93 5.70 0.52
C VAL A 495 -2.89 6.62 1.15
N PHE A 496 -2.03 6.07 1.99
CA PHE A 496 -0.91 6.76 2.63
C PHE A 496 0.37 5.93 2.45
N PRO A 497 1.11 6.13 1.34
CA PRO A 497 2.38 5.43 1.14
C PRO A 497 3.44 5.91 2.12
N GLN A 498 4.39 5.04 2.44
CA GLN A 498 5.57 5.45 3.19
C GLN A 498 6.36 6.49 2.37
N MET A 499 6.72 7.60 3.00
CA MET A 499 7.47 8.67 2.37
C MET A 499 8.76 8.93 3.15
N ARG A 500 9.81 9.36 2.46
CA ARG A 500 11.00 9.89 3.15
C ARG A 500 10.58 11.10 3.97
N THR A 501 11.19 11.28 5.15
CA THR A 501 10.96 12.48 5.97
C THR A 501 11.30 13.73 5.16
N GLU A 502 10.44 14.75 5.24
CA GLU A 502 10.80 16.07 4.72
C GLU A 502 12.07 16.51 5.47
N VAL A 503 13.14 16.79 4.73
CA VAL A 503 14.27 17.51 5.32
C VAL A 503 13.73 18.88 5.64
N ALA A 504 13.37 19.10 6.90
CA ALA A 504 12.96 20.40 7.37
C ALA A 504 14.06 21.39 6.98
N SER A 505 13.72 22.39 6.17
CA SER A 505 14.50 23.61 6.14
C SER A 505 14.54 24.12 7.59
N SER A 506 15.63 23.82 8.29
CA SER A 506 16.00 24.28 9.63
C SER A 506 14.82 24.62 10.56
N THR A 507 14.12 23.68 11.16
CA THR A 507 13.47 23.72 12.48
C THR A 507 12.41 22.63 12.69
N GLN A 508 12.78 21.36 12.56
CA GLN A 508 12.05 20.25 13.15
C GLN A 508 13.00 19.09 13.52
N GLU A 509 14.12 19.44 14.13
CA GLU A 509 14.79 18.54 15.04
C GLU A 509 14.06 18.62 16.39
N SER A 510 13.24 17.69 16.69
CA SER A 510 12.90 17.19 18.04
C SER A 510 11.47 16.67 18.16
N VAL A 511 11.11 15.56 17.55
CA VAL A 511 10.08 14.66 18.08
C VAL A 511 10.32 13.18 17.73
N HIS A 512 11.30 12.84 16.89
CA HIS A 512 11.59 11.42 16.58
C HIS A 512 13.04 11.00 16.81
N SER A 513 13.85 11.81 17.52
CA SER A 513 15.17 11.42 18.01
C SER A 513 15.17 11.06 19.51
N ALA A 514 14.10 10.45 19.98
CA ALA A 514 14.09 9.90 21.33
C ALA A 514 14.48 8.41 21.36
N GLN A 515 15.25 7.92 20.35
CA GLN A 515 15.88 6.60 20.38
C GLN A 515 17.08 6.50 19.44
N GLU A 516 17.88 7.52 19.32
CA GLU A 516 19.30 7.55 19.04
C GLU A 516 19.75 8.97 19.36
N GLU A 517 19.80 9.32 20.64
CA GLU A 517 20.78 10.25 21.09
C GLU A 517 22.13 9.59 20.73
N ASP A 518 22.86 10.17 19.78
CA ASP A 518 24.31 10.14 19.84
C ASP A 518 24.64 10.80 21.20
N VAL A 519 24.57 10.02 22.26
CA VAL A 519 25.20 10.35 23.50
C VAL A 519 26.68 10.41 23.11
N GLU A 520 27.24 11.63 22.97
CA GLU A 520 28.68 11.77 22.95
C GLU A 520 29.16 11.04 24.20
N LEU A 521 29.64 9.81 23.99
CA LEU A 521 30.15 8.98 25.06
C LEU A 521 31.19 9.80 25.77
N THR A 522 31.08 9.91 27.08
CA THR A 522 32.12 10.55 27.86
C THR A 522 33.44 9.83 27.60
N ASP A 523 34.58 10.54 27.73
CA ASP A 523 35.89 9.95 27.53
C ASP A 523 36.08 8.65 28.38
N GLU A 524 35.43 8.55 29.55
CA GLU A 524 35.38 7.36 30.39
C GLU A 524 34.55 6.23 29.77
N GLU A 525 33.40 6.51 29.19
CA GLU A 525 32.53 5.51 28.54
C GLU A 525 33.15 4.93 27.27
N VAL A 526 33.86 5.74 26.49
CA VAL A 526 34.64 5.27 25.33
C VAL A 526 35.66 4.21 25.75
N VAL A 527 36.42 4.46 26.81
CA VAL A 527 37.43 3.53 27.33
C VAL A 527 36.77 2.26 27.89
N LEU A 528 35.65 2.39 28.60
CA LEU A 528 34.90 1.25 29.16
C LEU A 528 34.34 0.34 28.06
N ASN A 529 33.80 0.88 26.99
CA ASN A 529 33.22 0.08 25.90
C ASN A 529 34.32 -0.74 25.20
N ILE A 530 35.47 -0.14 24.90
CA ILE A 530 36.61 -0.88 24.30
C ILE A 530 37.06 -2.01 25.23
N LEU A 531 37.12 -1.78 26.55
CA LEU A 531 37.48 -2.82 27.50
C LEU A 531 36.43 -3.94 27.60
N ARG A 532 35.15 -3.64 27.48
CA ARG A 532 34.07 -4.66 27.49
C ARG A 532 34.17 -5.62 26.30
N GLU A 533 34.56 -5.10 25.15
CA GLU A 533 34.66 -5.88 23.91
C GLU A 533 35.97 -6.67 23.80
N ASN A 534 37.05 -6.17 24.37
CA ASN A 534 38.41 -6.69 24.11
C ASN A 534 39.24 -6.99 25.39
N SER A 535 38.62 -7.27 26.52
CA SER A 535 39.36 -7.56 27.78
C SER A 535 39.81 -9.02 27.85
N PRO A 536 41.07 -9.30 28.29
CA PRO A 536 42.11 -8.36 28.76
C PRO A 536 42.88 -7.71 27.61
N MET A 537 43.19 -6.40 27.71
CA MET A 537 43.93 -5.64 26.73
C MET A 537 45.11 -4.89 27.38
N ASP A 538 46.21 -4.70 26.62
CA ASP A 538 47.33 -3.87 27.07
C ASP A 538 46.96 -2.39 27.12
N LEU A 539 47.48 -1.64 28.09
CA LEU A 539 47.13 -0.25 28.31
C LEU A 539 47.47 0.68 27.14
N ASN A 540 48.54 0.37 26.39
CA ASN A 540 48.95 1.14 25.23
C ASN A 540 48.03 0.88 24.03
N ASP A 541 47.60 -0.36 23.84
CA ASP A 541 46.63 -0.75 22.81
C ASP A 541 45.28 -0.13 23.07
N LEU A 542 44.81 -0.13 24.31
CA LEU A 542 43.60 0.52 24.76
C LEU A 542 43.62 2.02 24.48
N LYS A 543 44.76 2.68 24.78
CA LYS A 543 44.95 4.08 24.50
C LYS A 543 44.90 4.42 23.01
N ALA A 544 45.52 3.56 22.20
CA ALA A 544 45.56 3.71 20.74
C ALA A 544 44.15 3.56 20.13
N GLN A 545 43.37 2.58 20.60
CA GLN A 545 42.00 2.36 20.13
C GLN A 545 41.00 3.43 20.60
N ALA A 546 41.19 3.99 21.80
CA ALA A 546 40.33 5.05 22.31
C ALA A 546 40.46 6.38 21.53
N GLY A 547 41.57 6.59 20.80
CA GLY A 547 41.78 7.80 19.96
C GLY A 547 41.79 9.13 20.72
N LEU A 548 41.88 9.10 22.05
CA LEU A 548 41.83 10.26 22.91
C LEU A 548 43.16 10.99 22.97
N SER A 549 43.11 12.33 23.06
CA SER A 549 44.32 13.12 23.33
C SER A 549 44.91 12.75 24.70
N ASN A 550 46.22 12.88 24.90
CA ASN A 550 46.87 12.54 26.18
C ASN A 550 46.18 13.15 27.41
N LYS A 551 45.74 14.39 27.33
CA LYS A 551 45.06 15.09 28.42
C LYS A 551 43.66 14.49 28.72
N LYS A 552 42.92 14.09 27.71
CA LYS A 552 41.63 13.43 27.84
C LYS A 552 41.76 12.00 28.35
N TRP A 553 42.74 11.26 27.83
CA TRP A 553 43.10 9.92 28.30
C TRP A 553 43.43 9.86 29.78
N ASP A 554 44.37 10.74 30.25
CA ASP A 554 44.77 10.78 31.65
C ASP A 554 43.59 11.14 32.60
N LYS A 555 42.65 11.98 32.11
CA LYS A 555 41.46 12.30 32.85
C LYS A 555 40.49 11.11 32.94
N ALA A 556 40.22 10.42 31.81
CA ALA A 556 39.35 9.26 31.73
C ALA A 556 39.85 8.09 32.61
N ILE A 557 41.11 7.72 32.52
CA ILE A 557 41.72 6.68 33.37
C ILE A 557 41.65 7.04 34.82
N LYS A 558 41.90 8.30 35.20
CA LYS A 558 41.81 8.76 36.59
C LYS A 558 40.39 8.76 37.13
N GLY A 559 39.40 8.90 36.26
CA GLY A 559 37.97 8.75 36.58
C GLY A 559 37.59 7.30 36.86
N LEU A 560 38.08 6.38 36.03
CA LEU A 560 37.79 4.94 36.11
C LEU A 560 38.54 4.21 37.22
N THR A 561 39.61 4.77 37.77
CA THR A 561 40.41 4.19 38.87
C THR A 561 40.01 4.71 40.28
N LYS A 562 39.01 5.54 40.40
CA LYS A 562 38.36 5.97 41.64
C LYS A 562 37.14 5.12 41.96
#